data_712590d5c2b11cbdfde3bae5a52db797
#
_entry.id   712590d5c2b11cbdfde3bae5a52db797
#
_cell.length_a   1.000
_cell.length_b   1.000
_cell.length_c   1.000
_cell.angle_alpha   90.00
_cell.angle_beta   90.00
_cell.angle_gamma   90.00
#
_symmetry.space_group_name_H-M   'P 1'
#
loop_
_entity.id
_entity.type
_entity.pdbx_description
1 polymer ?
#
loop_
_entity_poly.entity_id
_entity_poly.type
_entity_poly.pdbx_seq_one_letter_code
_entity_poly.pdbx_strand_id
1 'polypeptide(L)'
;MTHPKIVDKPWGREVWYAHNDQYAGKILEVDAGHLLSLQMHEVKHETLYLHSGRMRFTRGDDVFEWNPGESIEIPPHTVHRMEAIEKSVILEVSTPQLDDVVRLEDRYGRTTE
;
A
#
# COMPACT_ATOMS: atom_id res chain seq x y z
N MET A 1 14.42 18.60 -12.78
CA MET A 1 13.19 17.77 -12.81
C MET A 1 13.60 16.30 -12.92
N THR A 2 12.94 15.43 -12.17
CA THR A 2 13.16 13.99 -12.26
C THR A 2 11.86 13.30 -12.70
N HIS A 3 12.00 12.14 -13.32
CA HIS A 3 10.86 11.34 -13.69
C HIS A 3 10.55 10.32 -12.58
N PRO A 4 9.28 10.11 -12.23
CA PRO A 4 8.91 9.08 -11.27
C PRO A 4 9.37 7.70 -11.73
N LYS A 5 9.70 6.85 -10.75
CA LYS A 5 9.99 5.44 -11.01
C LYS A 5 8.68 4.65 -11.05
N ILE A 6 8.48 3.87 -12.11
CA ILE A 6 7.31 2.99 -12.24
C ILE A 6 7.75 1.57 -11.84
N VAL A 7 7.00 0.96 -10.92
CA VAL A 7 7.25 -0.40 -10.46
C VAL A 7 5.99 -1.23 -10.71
N ASP A 8 6.10 -2.21 -11.62
CA ASP A 8 4.99 -3.12 -11.91
C ASP A 8 4.80 -4.09 -10.75
N LYS A 9 3.56 -4.37 -10.43
CA LYS A 9 3.15 -5.30 -9.38
C LYS A 9 2.12 -6.29 -9.94
N PRO A 10 1.96 -7.47 -9.33
CA PRO A 10 0.94 -8.43 -9.77
C PRO A 10 -0.48 -7.87 -9.77
N TRP A 11 -0.74 -6.88 -8.91
CA TRP A 11 -2.06 -6.28 -8.71
C TRP A 11 -2.25 -4.94 -9.44
N GLY A 12 -1.22 -4.43 -10.14
CA GLY A 12 -1.26 -3.12 -10.81
C GLY A 12 0.13 -2.52 -10.88
N ARG A 13 0.28 -1.30 -10.36
CA ARG A 13 1.60 -0.65 -10.36
C ARG A 13 1.73 0.39 -9.24
N GLU A 14 2.99 0.71 -8.93
CA GLU A 14 3.34 1.83 -8.05
C GLU A 14 4.07 2.89 -8.86
N VAL A 15 3.76 4.15 -8.59
CA VAL A 15 4.48 5.29 -9.11
C VAL A 15 5.21 5.95 -7.94
N TRP A 16 6.53 5.82 -7.91
CA TRP A 16 7.35 6.42 -6.85
C TRP A 16 7.69 7.84 -7.27
N TYR A 17 6.89 8.81 -6.83
CA TYR A 17 7.09 10.20 -7.24
C TYR A 17 8.04 10.96 -6.30
N ALA A 18 8.33 10.43 -5.11
CA ALA A 18 9.26 11.00 -4.16
C ALA A 18 9.94 9.89 -3.37
N HIS A 19 11.27 9.93 -3.30
CA HIS A 19 12.03 9.00 -2.46
C HIS A 19 13.41 9.57 -2.19
N ASN A 20 13.68 9.87 -0.94
CA ASN A 20 14.97 10.35 -0.48
C ASN A 20 15.22 9.78 0.93
N ASP A 21 16.25 10.27 1.62
CA ASP A 21 16.63 9.75 2.94
C ASP A 21 15.69 10.17 4.08
N GLN A 22 14.71 11.03 3.80
CA GLN A 22 13.81 11.56 4.82
C GLN A 22 12.36 11.12 4.64
N TYR A 23 11.90 10.94 3.40
CA TYR A 23 10.50 10.58 3.14
C TYR A 23 10.35 9.83 1.83
N ALA A 24 9.16 9.26 1.64
CA ALA A 24 8.76 8.66 0.38
C ALA A 24 7.31 9.01 0.07
N GLY A 25 7.00 9.09 -1.22
CA GLY A 25 5.66 9.28 -1.71
C GLY A 25 5.41 8.38 -2.91
N LYS A 26 4.26 7.70 -2.88
CA LYS A 26 3.87 6.78 -3.95
C LYS A 26 2.42 6.98 -4.35
N ILE A 27 2.12 6.64 -5.59
CA ILE A 27 0.76 6.42 -6.05
C ILE A 27 0.64 4.92 -6.30
N LEU A 28 -0.35 4.27 -5.69
CA LEU A 28 -0.65 2.86 -5.93
C LEU A 28 -1.89 2.79 -6.81
N GLU A 29 -1.77 2.11 -7.96
CA GLU A 29 -2.88 1.88 -8.86
C GLU A 29 -3.21 0.39 -8.79
N VAL A 30 -4.35 0.04 -8.21
CA VAL A 30 -4.74 -1.33 -7.94
C VAL A 30 -5.92 -1.70 -8.83
N ASP A 31 -5.76 -2.73 -9.65
CA ASP A 31 -6.81 -3.21 -10.53
C ASP A 31 -7.93 -3.89 -9.73
N ALA A 32 -9.16 -3.77 -10.23
CA ALA A 32 -10.33 -4.35 -9.57
C ALA A 32 -10.16 -5.85 -9.33
N GLY A 33 -10.57 -6.31 -8.15
CA GLY A 33 -10.52 -7.72 -7.79
C GLY A 33 -9.18 -8.21 -7.27
N HIS A 34 -8.15 -7.35 -7.24
CA HIS A 34 -6.83 -7.74 -6.75
C HIS A 34 -6.68 -7.50 -5.26
N LEU A 35 -5.88 -8.36 -4.66
CA LEU A 35 -5.64 -8.40 -3.22
C LEU A 35 -4.13 -8.26 -2.97
N LEU A 36 -3.73 -7.22 -2.27
CA LEU A 36 -2.34 -7.05 -1.86
C LEU A 36 -2.00 -8.03 -0.74
N SER A 37 -0.71 -8.18 -0.45
CA SER A 37 -0.28 -9.10 0.60
C SER A 37 -0.78 -8.68 1.98
N LEU A 38 -0.99 -9.66 2.85
CA LEU A 38 -1.12 -9.41 4.28
C LEU A 38 0.29 -9.15 4.79
N GLN A 39 0.55 -7.96 5.27
CA GLN A 39 1.92 -7.50 5.51
C GLN A 39 2.03 -6.60 6.73
N MET A 40 3.25 -6.42 7.18
CA MET A 40 3.60 -5.41 8.16
C MET A 40 4.96 -4.81 7.83
N HIS A 41 5.30 -3.71 8.46
CA HIS A 41 6.60 -3.06 8.37
C HIS A 41 7.22 -2.97 9.75
N GLU A 42 8.52 -3.14 9.85
CA GLU A 42 9.22 -3.09 11.14
C GLU A 42 9.56 -1.66 11.56
N VAL A 43 9.90 -0.81 10.61
CA VAL A 43 10.34 0.58 10.83
C VAL A 43 9.45 1.57 10.09
N LYS A 44 9.04 1.24 8.87
CA LYS A 44 8.27 2.12 8.00
C LYS A 44 6.95 2.52 8.64
N HIS A 45 6.69 3.83 8.62
CA HIS A 45 5.44 4.44 9.06
C HIS A 45 4.81 5.13 7.87
N GLU A 46 3.56 4.82 7.56
CA GLU A 46 2.89 5.36 6.39
C GLU A 46 1.48 5.87 6.68
N THR A 47 1.01 6.76 5.84
CA THR A 47 -0.39 7.17 5.77
C THR A 47 -0.87 6.96 4.35
N LEU A 48 -2.01 6.31 4.23
CA LEU A 48 -2.64 5.97 2.95
C LEU A 48 -3.92 6.79 2.80
N TYR A 49 -4.11 7.37 1.62
CA TYR A 49 -5.30 8.14 1.28
C TYR A 49 -5.94 7.53 0.04
N LEU A 50 -7.21 7.19 0.12
CA LEU A 50 -7.92 6.67 -1.05
C LEU A 50 -8.41 7.83 -1.91
N HIS A 51 -7.78 7.97 -3.09
CA HIS A 51 -8.11 9.03 -4.02
C HIS A 51 -9.36 8.70 -4.85
N SER A 52 -9.45 7.44 -5.32
CA SER A 52 -10.57 7.00 -6.14
C SER A 52 -10.75 5.48 -6.01
N GLY A 53 -11.94 5.01 -6.35
CA GLY A 53 -12.28 3.60 -6.30
C GLY A 53 -13.03 3.23 -5.03
N ARG A 54 -12.93 1.96 -4.65
CA ARG A 54 -13.53 1.43 -3.43
C ARG A 54 -12.75 0.20 -3.01
N MET A 55 -12.38 0.16 -1.74
CA MET A 55 -11.53 -0.91 -1.23
C MET A 55 -12.08 -1.50 0.06
N ARG A 56 -11.62 -2.73 0.35
CA ARG A 56 -11.77 -3.34 1.67
C ARG A 56 -10.40 -3.32 2.32
N PHE A 57 -10.34 -2.85 3.56
CA PHE A 57 -9.09 -2.76 4.31
C PHE A 57 -9.15 -3.67 5.54
N THR A 58 -8.07 -4.41 5.74
CA THR A 58 -7.88 -5.25 6.93
C THR A 58 -6.75 -4.63 7.76
N ARG A 59 -7.02 -4.36 9.04
CA ARG A 59 -6.01 -3.87 9.98
C ARG A 59 -6.15 -4.66 11.28
N GLY A 60 -5.15 -5.52 11.57
CA GLY A 60 -5.27 -6.47 12.66
C GLY A 60 -6.47 -7.41 12.43
N ASP A 61 -7.39 -7.42 13.38
CA ASP A 61 -8.62 -8.22 13.30
C ASP A 61 -9.79 -7.46 12.68
N ASP A 62 -9.64 -6.16 12.41
CA ASP A 62 -10.70 -5.33 11.87
C ASP A 62 -10.70 -5.36 10.36
N VAL A 63 -11.89 -5.54 9.77
CA VAL A 63 -12.10 -5.47 8.32
C VAL A 63 -13.19 -4.45 8.06
N PHE A 64 -12.90 -3.46 7.22
CA PHE A 64 -13.85 -2.39 6.95
C PHE A 64 -13.76 -1.91 5.50
N GLU A 65 -14.83 -1.29 5.04
CA GLU A 65 -14.86 -0.65 3.74
C GLU A 65 -14.11 0.68 3.82
N TRP A 66 -13.28 0.94 2.80
CA TRP A 66 -12.46 2.14 2.70
C TRP A 66 -12.88 2.91 1.44
N ASN A 67 -13.34 4.14 1.64
CA ASN A 67 -13.95 4.95 0.59
C ASN A 67 -13.09 6.17 0.25
N PRO A 68 -13.26 6.74 -0.96
CA PRO A 68 -12.50 7.93 -1.36
C PRO A 68 -12.62 9.07 -0.35
N GLY A 69 -11.52 9.75 -0.11
CA GLY A 69 -11.44 10.85 0.85
C GLY A 69 -11.06 10.43 2.26
N GLU A 70 -10.92 9.13 2.52
CA GLU A 70 -10.55 8.61 3.83
C GLU A 70 -9.06 8.27 3.90
N SER A 71 -8.42 8.63 5.01
CA SER A 71 -7.00 8.31 5.28
C SER A 71 -6.88 7.24 6.36
N ILE A 72 -5.84 6.41 6.22
CA ILE A 72 -5.52 5.37 7.21
C ILE A 72 -4.04 5.51 7.55
N GLU A 73 -3.74 5.66 8.83
CA GLU A 73 -2.37 5.69 9.33
C GLU A 73 -1.95 4.27 9.71
N ILE A 74 -0.77 3.86 9.23
CA ILE A 74 -0.21 2.53 9.48
C ILE A 74 1.15 2.68 10.16
N PRO A 75 1.19 2.64 11.50
CA PRO A 75 2.44 2.62 12.25
C PRO A 75 3.19 1.30 12.04
N PRO A 76 4.48 1.25 12.40
CA PRO A 76 5.22 -0.02 12.37
C PRO A 76 4.50 -1.13 13.15
N HIS A 77 4.74 -2.38 12.72
CA HIS A 77 4.17 -3.60 13.32
C HIS A 77 2.65 -3.74 13.23
N THR A 78 2.01 -2.95 12.38
CA THR A 78 0.57 -3.06 12.14
C THR A 78 0.34 -4.01 10.96
N VAL A 79 -0.26 -5.16 11.23
CA VAL A 79 -0.62 -6.13 10.19
C VAL A 79 -1.81 -5.58 9.40
N HIS A 80 -1.66 -5.50 8.09
CA HIS A 80 -2.70 -4.89 7.23
C HIS A 80 -2.70 -5.48 5.83
N ARG A 81 -3.84 -5.28 5.14
CA ARG A 81 -4.06 -5.73 3.76
C ARG A 81 -5.10 -4.86 3.09
N MET A 82 -4.93 -4.63 1.79
CA MET A 82 -5.88 -3.93 0.94
C MET A 82 -6.43 -4.86 -0.13
N GLU A 83 -7.73 -4.75 -0.39
CA GLU A 83 -8.38 -5.44 -1.50
C GLU A 83 -9.18 -4.43 -2.32
N ALA A 84 -8.96 -4.39 -3.64
CA ALA A 84 -9.68 -3.49 -4.52
C ALA A 84 -11.02 -4.12 -4.94
N ILE A 85 -12.11 -3.51 -4.50
CA ILE A 85 -13.47 -3.89 -4.95
C ILE A 85 -13.67 -3.33 -6.36
N GLU A 86 -13.23 -2.09 -6.58
CA GLU A 86 -13.19 -1.43 -7.88
C GLU A 86 -11.73 -1.01 -8.13
N LYS A 87 -11.40 -0.68 -9.39
CA LYS A 87 -10.07 -0.12 -9.68
C LYS A 87 -9.87 1.10 -8.79
N SER A 88 -8.76 1.14 -8.08
CA SER A 88 -8.52 2.13 -7.03
C SER A 88 -7.17 2.80 -7.17
N VAL A 89 -7.11 4.07 -6.76
CA VAL A 89 -5.87 4.85 -6.72
C VAL A 89 -5.65 5.32 -5.30
N ILE A 90 -4.52 4.96 -4.73
CA ILE A 90 -4.13 5.28 -3.36
C ILE A 90 -2.91 6.20 -3.39
N LEU A 91 -2.90 7.23 -2.56
CA LEU A 91 -1.74 8.07 -2.34
C LEU A 91 -1.10 7.65 -1.03
N GLU A 92 0.19 7.34 -1.07
CA GLU A 92 0.97 6.97 0.11
C GLU A 92 2.02 8.02 0.39
N VAL A 93 2.12 8.45 1.65
CA VAL A 93 3.28 9.17 2.17
C VAL A 93 3.86 8.34 3.30
N SER A 94 5.17 8.24 3.36
CA SER A 94 5.81 7.37 4.36
C SER A 94 7.22 7.81 4.68
N THR A 95 7.77 7.20 5.74
CA THR A 95 9.21 7.18 5.98
C THR A 95 9.87 6.40 4.84
N PRO A 96 11.19 6.57 4.62
CA PRO A 96 11.80 6.12 3.35
C PRO A 96 12.12 4.64 3.23
N GLN A 97 11.78 3.81 4.22
CA GLN A 97 12.13 2.38 4.22
C GLN A 97 11.20 1.59 3.31
N LEU A 98 11.28 1.80 1.99
CA LEU A 98 10.36 1.18 1.02
C LEU A 98 10.56 -0.33 0.86
N ASP A 99 11.74 -0.85 1.20
CA ASP A 99 12.04 -2.29 1.14
C ASP A 99 11.67 -3.03 2.44
N ASP A 100 11.22 -2.30 3.45
CA ASP A 100 10.84 -2.84 4.75
C ASP A 100 9.42 -3.39 4.69
N VAL A 101 9.30 -4.62 4.22
CA VAL A 101 8.01 -5.31 4.16
C VAL A 101 8.18 -6.78 4.54
N VAL A 102 7.33 -7.23 5.48
CA VAL A 102 7.20 -8.64 5.84
C VAL A 102 5.83 -9.09 5.33
N ARG A 103 5.84 -9.99 4.34
CA ARG A 103 4.62 -10.51 3.74
C ARG A 103 4.25 -11.84 4.42
N LEU A 104 3.13 -11.83 5.14
CA LEU A 104 2.63 -12.97 5.90
C LEU A 104 1.78 -13.91 5.03
N GLU A 105 0.98 -13.33 4.12
CA GLU A 105 0.19 -14.06 3.13
C GLU A 105 0.21 -13.26 1.84
N ASP A 106 0.27 -13.96 0.71
CA ASP A 106 0.27 -13.29 -0.58
C ASP A 106 -0.33 -14.21 -1.64
N ARG A 107 -1.37 -13.69 -2.33
CA ARG A 107 -2.05 -14.41 -3.42
C ARG A 107 -1.07 -14.77 -4.55
N TYR A 108 0.01 -14.00 -4.71
CA TYR A 108 0.96 -14.13 -5.82
C TYR A 108 2.26 -14.84 -5.43
N GLY A 109 2.31 -15.45 -4.23
CA GLY A 109 3.43 -16.28 -3.80
C GLY A 109 4.68 -15.52 -3.35
N ARG A 110 4.58 -14.27 -2.92
CA ARG A 110 5.72 -13.44 -2.51
C ARG A 110 5.94 -13.42 -0.99
N THR A 111 5.55 -14.48 -0.29
CA THR A 111 5.67 -14.48 1.17
C THR A 111 7.11 -14.36 1.64
N THR A 112 7.29 -13.68 2.77
CA THR A 112 8.56 -13.55 3.46
C THR A 112 8.65 -14.65 4.53
N GLU A 113 9.74 -15.39 4.52
CA GLU A 113 9.99 -16.47 5.50
C GLU A 113 10.89 -15.99 6.65
#